data_6b646ef0051d9bc09d02407bf8b709c7
#
_entry.id   6b646ef0051d9bc09d02407bf8b709c7
#
_cell.length_a   1.000
_cell.length_b   1.000
_cell.length_c   1.000
_cell.angle_alpha   90.00
_cell.angle_beta   90.00
_cell.angle_gamma   90.00
#
_symmetry.space_group_name_H-M   'P 1'
#
loop_
_entity.id
_entity.type
_entity.pdbx_description
1 polymer ?
#
loop_
_entity_poly.entity_id
_entity_poly.type
_entity_poly.pdbx_seq_one_letter_code
_entity_poly.pdbx_strand_id
1 'polypeptide(L)'
;KTPAILVVDAISGLGASDLKTDAWKVDIALAGSQKALMVPPGLAYAAVSEKAWAVVEQCTQPRFYFDFVAMRKKMTGDSAQTPYTPAVNLMVAQNAAIDLIKEEGLENVFERHRVLGKAAREGVKALGLELFAVEDPEANSVTAVKVPEGVDGGKIGKIARDKYGVWLAGGQGAVVGRDVHLHLVPARQRGGEHVAAAAGGGGEDEGKGD
;
A
#
# COMPACT_ATOMS: atom_id res chain seq x y z
N LYS A 1 17.21 24.01 -10.77
CA LYS A 1 17.40 23.05 -9.66
C LYS A 1 16.78 23.67 -8.42
N THR A 2 15.87 22.96 -7.75
CA THR A 2 15.26 23.40 -6.50
C THR A 2 15.99 22.74 -5.32
N PRO A 3 16.16 23.41 -4.16
CA PRO A 3 16.65 22.79 -2.94
C PRO A 3 15.60 21.88 -2.27
N ALA A 4 14.35 21.91 -2.72
CA ALA A 4 13.28 21.12 -2.16
C ALA A 4 13.56 19.61 -2.24
N ILE A 5 13.14 18.88 -1.21
CA ILE A 5 13.17 17.41 -1.16
C ILE A 5 11.83 16.89 -1.67
N LEU A 6 11.88 15.99 -2.66
CA LEU A 6 10.71 15.29 -3.18
C LEU A 6 10.49 14.01 -2.36
N VAL A 7 9.39 13.98 -1.61
CA VAL A 7 8.95 12.80 -0.85
C VAL A 7 7.75 12.19 -1.54
N VAL A 8 7.80 10.91 -1.86
CA VAL A 8 6.73 10.15 -2.50
C VAL A 8 6.20 9.09 -1.53
N ASP A 9 4.92 9.21 -1.17
CA ASP A 9 4.19 8.12 -0.54
C ASP A 9 3.80 7.11 -1.64
N ALA A 10 4.54 6.02 -1.69
CA ALA A 10 4.31 4.92 -2.61
C ALA A 10 3.76 3.66 -1.90
N ILE A 11 3.16 3.83 -0.71
CA ILE A 11 2.69 2.71 0.12
C ILE A 11 1.77 1.78 -0.68
N SER A 12 0.84 2.33 -1.45
CA SER A 12 -0.10 1.53 -2.26
C SER A 12 0.39 1.28 -3.70
N GLY A 13 1.38 2.03 -4.18
CA GLY A 13 1.87 1.99 -5.56
C GLY A 13 3.07 1.07 -5.77
N LEU A 14 4.01 1.04 -4.80
CA LEU A 14 5.24 0.27 -4.96
C LEU A 14 4.96 -1.22 -5.10
N GLY A 15 5.45 -1.83 -6.17
CA GLY A 15 5.19 -3.22 -6.53
C GLY A 15 3.92 -3.44 -7.38
N ALA A 16 3.01 -2.45 -7.47
CA ALA A 16 1.84 -2.50 -8.35
C ALA A 16 2.01 -1.65 -9.61
N SER A 17 2.85 -0.62 -9.54
CA SER A 17 3.16 0.29 -10.64
C SER A 17 4.64 0.60 -10.64
N ASP A 18 5.17 0.95 -11.81
CA ASP A 18 6.56 1.32 -11.97
C ASP A 18 6.86 2.66 -11.25
N LEU A 19 7.85 2.66 -10.37
CA LEU A 19 8.33 3.83 -9.65
C LEU A 19 9.84 4.01 -9.92
N LYS A 20 10.17 4.80 -10.92
CA LYS A 20 11.56 5.07 -11.36
C LYS A 20 12.20 6.14 -10.48
N THR A 21 12.50 5.82 -9.22
CA THR A 21 12.99 6.76 -8.21
C THR A 21 14.19 7.57 -8.69
N ASP A 22 15.17 6.94 -9.29
CA ASP A 22 16.40 7.60 -9.76
C ASP A 22 16.13 8.50 -10.98
N ALA A 23 15.39 7.99 -11.97
CA ALA A 23 15.07 8.73 -13.19
C ALA A 23 14.18 9.95 -12.88
N TRP A 24 13.24 9.82 -11.95
CA TRP A 24 12.35 10.90 -11.52
C TRP A 24 12.92 11.76 -10.41
N LYS A 25 14.14 11.43 -9.93
CA LYS A 25 14.84 12.15 -8.85
C LYS A 25 13.99 12.24 -7.58
N VAL A 26 13.34 11.16 -7.22
CA VAL A 26 12.65 11.03 -5.94
C VAL A 26 13.69 11.00 -4.84
N ASP A 27 13.57 11.89 -3.87
CA ASP A 27 14.53 11.98 -2.77
C ASP A 27 14.21 11.02 -1.63
N ILE A 28 12.92 10.81 -1.33
CA ILE A 28 12.47 9.81 -0.36
C ILE A 28 11.25 9.08 -0.94
N ALA A 29 11.32 7.75 -1.04
CA ALA A 29 10.18 6.91 -1.39
C ALA A 29 9.79 6.05 -0.19
N LEU A 30 8.51 6.08 0.17
CA LEU A 30 7.96 5.35 1.31
C LEU A 30 7.08 4.18 0.83
N ALA A 31 7.19 3.03 1.50
CA ALA A 31 6.36 1.87 1.23
C ALA A 31 5.99 1.12 2.51
N GLY A 32 4.98 0.26 2.42
CA GLY A 32 4.52 -0.60 3.52
C GLY A 32 4.41 -2.05 3.08
N SER A 33 4.61 -2.97 4.02
CA SER A 33 4.64 -4.42 3.75
C SER A 33 3.29 -4.99 3.28
N GLN A 34 2.18 -4.40 3.71
CA GLN A 34 0.82 -4.98 3.56
C GLN A 34 0.11 -4.64 2.25
N LYS A 35 0.75 -4.00 1.30
CA LYS A 35 0.18 -3.67 0.00
C LYS A 35 0.71 -4.63 -1.07
N ALA A 36 1.15 -4.15 -2.21
CA ALA A 36 1.64 -5.01 -3.28
C ALA A 36 2.90 -5.83 -2.92
N LEU A 37 3.55 -5.54 -1.79
CA LEU A 37 4.62 -6.36 -1.24
C LEU A 37 4.14 -7.64 -0.52
N MET A 38 2.82 -7.86 -0.39
CA MET A 38 2.15 -9.12 -0.05
C MET A 38 2.48 -9.71 1.33
N VAL A 39 2.88 -8.91 2.31
CA VAL A 39 3.19 -9.35 3.67
C VAL A 39 2.22 -8.69 4.66
N PRO A 40 1.91 -9.27 5.80
CA PRO A 40 1.09 -8.61 6.81
C PRO A 40 1.61 -7.24 7.22
N PRO A 41 0.76 -6.31 7.72
CA PRO A 41 1.19 -5.00 8.19
C PRO A 41 2.19 -5.11 9.34
N GLY A 42 3.15 -4.17 9.40
CA GLY A 42 4.12 -4.09 10.49
C GLY A 42 5.54 -3.72 10.05
N LEU A 43 5.83 -3.64 8.74
CA LEU A 43 7.07 -3.08 8.23
C LEU A 43 6.78 -1.84 7.39
N ALA A 44 7.62 -0.82 7.56
CA ALA A 44 7.69 0.35 6.70
C ALA A 44 9.09 0.42 6.06
N TYR A 45 9.12 0.86 4.82
CA TYR A 45 10.36 1.01 4.05
C TYR A 45 10.53 2.46 3.63
N ALA A 46 11.77 2.95 3.70
CA ALA A 46 12.14 4.26 3.19
C ALA A 46 13.42 4.13 2.35
N ALA A 47 13.32 4.43 1.08
CA ALA A 47 14.49 4.65 0.23
C ALA A 47 14.84 6.13 0.28
N VAL A 48 16.10 6.45 0.61
CA VAL A 48 16.55 7.82 0.87
C VAL A 48 17.75 8.13 -0.03
N SER A 49 17.63 9.17 -0.88
CA SER A 49 18.69 9.62 -1.78
C SER A 49 19.84 10.30 -1.01
N GLU A 50 21.02 10.40 -1.62
CA GLU A 50 22.15 11.12 -1.04
C GLU A 50 21.81 12.61 -0.79
N LYS A 51 21.01 13.23 -1.65
CA LYS A 51 20.52 14.59 -1.44
C LYS A 51 19.66 14.70 -0.18
N ALA A 52 18.76 13.74 0.04
CA ALA A 52 17.93 13.71 1.24
C ALA A 52 18.76 13.42 2.49
N TRP A 53 19.75 12.52 2.41
CA TRP A 53 20.67 12.25 3.51
C TRP A 53 21.41 13.50 3.99
N ALA A 54 21.89 14.35 3.09
CA ALA A 54 22.54 15.60 3.46
C ALA A 54 21.64 16.53 4.27
N VAL A 55 20.32 16.49 4.05
CA VAL A 55 19.32 17.23 4.84
C VAL A 55 19.02 16.54 6.18
N VAL A 56 18.86 15.21 6.16
CA VAL A 56 18.56 14.41 7.36
C VAL A 56 19.67 14.55 8.40
N GLU A 57 20.94 14.58 7.99
CA GLU A 57 22.10 14.72 8.87
C GLU A 57 22.16 16.11 9.55
N GLN A 58 21.62 17.14 8.90
CA GLN A 58 21.56 18.51 9.43
C GLN A 58 20.29 18.76 10.27
N CYS A 59 19.36 17.83 10.31
CA CYS A 59 18.11 18.01 11.04
C CYS A 59 18.32 17.96 12.55
N THR A 60 17.94 19.05 13.23
CA THR A 60 18.06 19.20 14.69
C THR A 60 16.79 18.91 15.45
N GLN A 61 15.71 18.54 14.78
CA GLN A 61 14.44 18.23 15.44
C GLN A 61 14.57 17.01 16.36
N PRO A 62 14.00 17.07 17.57
CA PRO A 62 14.01 15.94 18.49
C PRO A 62 13.35 14.70 17.86
N ARG A 63 14.04 13.58 17.92
CA ARG A 63 13.58 12.28 17.44
C ARG A 63 14.20 11.16 18.28
N PHE A 64 13.55 10.04 18.37
CA PHE A 64 14.04 8.87 19.11
C PHE A 64 13.86 7.59 18.31
N TYR A 65 12.64 7.09 18.17
CA TYR A 65 12.38 5.82 17.48
C TYR A 65 12.53 5.95 15.95
N PHE A 66 11.99 7.03 15.37
CA PHE A 66 12.05 7.30 13.93
C PHE A 66 13.29 8.14 13.59
N ASP A 67 14.48 7.63 13.95
CA ASP A 67 15.74 8.30 13.66
C ASP A 67 16.48 7.58 12.53
N PHE A 68 16.45 8.16 11.33
CA PHE A 68 17.14 7.63 10.16
C PHE A 68 18.65 7.58 10.36
N VAL A 69 19.24 8.54 11.07
CA VAL A 69 20.69 8.57 11.33
C VAL A 69 21.11 7.40 12.24
N ALA A 70 20.36 7.17 13.31
CA ALA A 70 20.58 6.03 14.20
C ALA A 70 20.38 4.69 13.45
N MET A 71 19.35 4.61 12.61
CA MET A 71 19.08 3.43 11.78
C MET A 71 20.25 3.15 10.81
N ARG A 72 20.64 4.15 10.01
CA ARG A 72 21.76 4.02 9.05
C ARG A 72 23.05 3.58 9.75
N LYS A 73 23.40 4.24 10.85
CA LYS A 73 24.62 3.93 11.62
C LYS A 73 24.67 2.49 12.09
N LYS A 74 23.55 1.92 12.52
CA LYS A 74 23.45 0.53 12.96
C LYS A 74 23.48 -0.45 11.81
N MET A 75 22.83 -0.14 10.70
CA MET A 75 22.70 -1.05 9.57
C MET A 75 23.96 -1.10 8.70
N THR A 76 24.78 -0.04 8.69
CA THR A 76 26.00 0.05 7.86
C THR A 76 27.31 -0.23 8.62
N GLY A 77 27.25 -0.64 9.90
CA GLY A 77 28.43 -1.03 10.68
C GLY A 77 28.96 -2.42 10.31
N ASP A 78 30.12 -2.80 10.86
CA ASP A 78 30.77 -4.09 10.63
C ASP A 78 29.89 -5.31 10.94
N SER A 79 28.94 -5.15 11.84
CA SER A 79 27.87 -6.12 12.14
C SER A 79 26.53 -5.41 11.98
N ALA A 80 25.89 -5.59 10.83
CA ALA A 80 24.59 -4.99 10.54
C ALA A 80 23.56 -5.34 11.60
N GLN A 81 23.04 -4.33 12.28
CA GLN A 81 22.04 -4.45 13.35
C GLN A 81 20.95 -3.39 13.17
N THR A 82 19.87 -3.54 13.90
CA THR A 82 18.84 -2.50 14.04
C THR A 82 18.95 -1.81 15.39
N PRO A 83 18.56 -0.53 15.53
CA PRO A 83 18.59 0.17 16.82
C PRO A 83 17.66 -0.45 17.87
N TYR A 84 16.60 -1.12 17.42
CA TYR A 84 15.59 -1.76 18.26
C TYR A 84 15.30 -3.17 17.75
N THR A 85 14.64 -3.99 18.55
CA THR A 85 14.25 -5.36 18.16
C THR A 85 13.37 -5.31 16.90
N PRO A 86 13.82 -5.92 15.79
CA PRO A 86 13.05 -5.90 14.55
C PRO A 86 11.95 -6.96 14.55
N ALA A 87 10.94 -6.78 13.72
CA ALA A 87 9.90 -7.79 13.45
C ALA A 87 10.47 -8.90 12.53
N VAL A 88 11.32 -9.77 13.09
CA VAL A 88 12.08 -10.79 12.33
C VAL A 88 11.19 -11.65 11.45
N ASN A 89 10.05 -12.11 11.98
CA ASN A 89 9.12 -12.96 11.23
C ASN A 89 8.59 -12.25 9.98
N LEU A 90 8.30 -10.95 10.08
CA LEU A 90 7.85 -10.15 8.92
C LEU A 90 8.99 -9.91 7.92
N MET A 91 10.23 -9.76 8.40
CA MET A 91 11.39 -9.62 7.50
C MET A 91 11.63 -10.91 6.72
N VAL A 92 11.51 -12.07 7.35
CA VAL A 92 11.60 -13.38 6.67
C VAL A 92 10.46 -13.54 5.65
N ALA A 93 9.24 -13.18 6.04
CA ALA A 93 8.10 -13.21 5.13
C ALA A 93 8.29 -12.24 3.94
N GLN A 94 8.85 -11.05 4.18
CA GLN A 94 9.14 -10.08 3.12
C GLN A 94 10.20 -10.60 2.15
N ASN A 95 11.23 -11.28 2.65
CA ASN A 95 12.23 -11.88 1.78
C ASN A 95 11.59 -12.93 0.85
N ALA A 96 10.76 -13.82 1.39
CA ALA A 96 10.02 -14.80 0.59
C ALA A 96 9.09 -14.14 -0.45
N ALA A 97 8.40 -13.05 -0.08
CA ALA A 97 7.55 -12.30 -1.01
C ALA A 97 8.37 -11.63 -2.14
N ILE A 98 9.54 -11.09 -1.82
CA ILE A 98 10.45 -10.52 -2.83
C ILE A 98 10.95 -11.61 -3.78
N ASP A 99 11.23 -12.82 -3.30
CA ASP A 99 11.65 -13.93 -4.16
C ASP A 99 10.52 -14.33 -5.13
N LEU A 100 9.25 -14.33 -4.68
CA LEU A 100 8.10 -14.53 -5.56
C LEU A 100 7.97 -13.44 -6.64
N ILE A 101 8.19 -12.17 -6.27
CA ILE A 101 8.20 -11.05 -7.23
C ILE A 101 9.31 -11.22 -8.25
N LYS A 102 10.51 -11.62 -7.82
CA LYS A 102 11.65 -11.88 -8.73
C LYS A 102 11.38 -13.06 -9.65
N GLU A 103 10.79 -14.14 -9.14
CA GLU A 103 10.43 -15.32 -9.92
C GLU A 103 9.39 -15.00 -11.01
N GLU A 104 8.38 -14.17 -10.71
CA GLU A 104 7.38 -13.70 -11.66
C GLU A 104 7.99 -12.71 -12.67
N GLY A 105 8.95 -11.91 -12.22
CA GLY A 105 9.51 -10.76 -12.95
C GLY A 105 8.71 -9.48 -12.70
N LEU A 106 9.39 -8.40 -12.35
CA LEU A 106 8.76 -7.14 -11.91
C LEU A 106 7.80 -6.56 -12.96
N GLU A 107 8.19 -6.58 -14.24
CA GLU A 107 7.34 -6.11 -15.34
C GLU A 107 6.05 -6.93 -15.47
N ASN A 108 6.12 -8.24 -15.27
CA ASN A 108 4.94 -9.12 -15.29
C ASN A 108 4.02 -8.82 -14.09
N VAL A 109 4.60 -8.50 -12.92
CA VAL A 109 3.84 -8.07 -11.75
C VAL A 109 3.08 -6.78 -12.04
N PHE A 110 3.71 -5.78 -12.67
CA PHE A 110 3.05 -4.55 -13.09
C PHE A 110 1.93 -4.81 -14.10
N GLU A 111 2.18 -5.62 -15.11
CA GLU A 111 1.16 -5.96 -16.11
C GLU A 111 -0.03 -6.71 -15.49
N ARG A 112 0.21 -7.64 -14.59
CA ARG A 112 -0.86 -8.33 -13.86
C ARG A 112 -1.73 -7.36 -13.06
N HIS A 113 -1.14 -6.39 -12.34
CA HIS A 113 -1.89 -5.37 -11.63
C HIS A 113 -2.67 -4.48 -12.60
N ARG A 114 -2.07 -4.09 -13.71
CA ARG A 114 -2.72 -3.28 -14.74
C ARG A 114 -3.96 -3.97 -15.31
N VAL A 115 -3.84 -5.24 -15.68
CA VAL A 115 -4.96 -6.02 -16.22
C VAL A 115 -6.08 -6.17 -15.21
N LEU A 116 -5.76 -6.51 -13.97
CA LEU A 116 -6.75 -6.70 -12.91
C LEU A 116 -7.40 -5.37 -12.49
N GLY A 117 -6.63 -4.31 -12.35
CA GLY A 117 -7.14 -2.97 -12.08
C GLY A 117 -8.07 -2.47 -13.18
N LYS A 118 -7.71 -2.69 -14.45
CA LYS A 118 -8.56 -2.37 -15.60
C LYS A 118 -9.85 -3.19 -15.56
N ALA A 119 -9.76 -4.49 -15.35
CA ALA A 119 -10.94 -5.37 -15.30
C ALA A 119 -11.92 -4.93 -14.19
N ALA A 120 -11.42 -4.56 -13.01
CA ALA A 120 -12.26 -4.03 -11.94
C ALA A 120 -12.94 -2.73 -12.32
N ARG A 121 -12.22 -1.77 -12.91
CA ARG A 121 -12.77 -0.48 -13.35
C ARG A 121 -13.83 -0.66 -14.44
N GLU A 122 -13.55 -1.47 -15.45
CA GLU A 122 -14.51 -1.74 -16.53
C GLU A 122 -15.75 -2.50 -16.02
N GLY A 123 -15.57 -3.45 -15.10
CA GLY A 123 -16.69 -4.12 -14.45
C GLY A 123 -17.59 -3.16 -13.68
N VAL A 124 -17.03 -2.23 -12.93
CA VAL A 124 -17.76 -1.17 -12.20
C VAL A 124 -18.54 -0.29 -13.17
N LYS A 125 -17.91 0.18 -14.26
CA LYS A 125 -18.56 0.99 -15.30
C LYS A 125 -19.69 0.24 -16.00
N ALA A 126 -19.51 -1.04 -16.30
CA ALA A 126 -20.52 -1.89 -16.92
C ALA A 126 -21.78 -2.07 -16.03
N LEU A 127 -21.65 -1.94 -14.73
CA LEU A 127 -22.75 -1.90 -13.79
C LEU A 127 -23.43 -0.52 -13.68
N GLY A 128 -22.99 0.47 -14.44
CA GLY A 128 -23.51 1.84 -14.37
C GLY A 128 -23.02 2.62 -13.15
N LEU A 129 -21.98 2.14 -12.46
CA LEU A 129 -21.39 2.82 -11.30
C LEU A 129 -20.26 3.78 -11.73
N GLU A 130 -20.06 4.81 -10.94
CA GLU A 130 -19.01 5.81 -11.19
C GLU A 130 -17.76 5.53 -10.35
N LEU A 131 -16.59 5.75 -10.96
CA LEU A 131 -15.34 5.77 -10.24
C LEU A 131 -15.20 7.06 -9.43
N PHE A 132 -14.61 6.96 -8.23
CA PHE A 132 -14.35 8.12 -7.38
C PHE A 132 -13.19 8.97 -7.91
N ALA A 133 -12.09 8.32 -8.29
CA ALA A 133 -10.92 8.99 -8.82
C ALA A 133 -11.07 9.28 -10.32
N VAL A 134 -10.39 10.33 -10.78
CA VAL A 134 -10.13 10.53 -12.21
C VAL A 134 -9.36 9.30 -12.71
N GLU A 135 -9.72 8.81 -13.88
CA GLU A 135 -9.10 7.61 -14.43
C GLU A 135 -7.59 7.84 -14.65
N ASP A 136 -6.80 7.19 -13.81
CA ASP A 136 -5.35 7.10 -13.95
C ASP A 136 -5.00 5.66 -14.32
N PRO A 137 -4.48 5.41 -15.54
CA PRO A 137 -4.14 4.06 -15.96
C PRO A 137 -3.06 3.40 -15.10
N GLU A 138 -2.29 4.18 -14.34
CA GLU A 138 -1.22 3.68 -13.46
C GLU A 138 -1.70 3.32 -12.05
N ALA A 139 -2.89 3.75 -11.64
CA ALA A 139 -3.46 3.44 -10.32
C ALA A 139 -4.11 2.04 -10.31
N ASN A 140 -3.30 1.00 -10.25
CA ASN A 140 -3.74 -0.39 -10.44
C ASN A 140 -3.97 -1.17 -9.14
N SER A 141 -3.62 -0.65 -7.99
CA SER A 141 -3.71 -1.34 -6.70
C SER A 141 -5.04 -1.11 -5.96
N VAL A 142 -5.74 -0.03 -6.27
CA VAL A 142 -7.00 0.36 -5.62
C VAL A 142 -7.99 0.87 -6.67
N THR A 143 -9.24 0.43 -6.59
CA THR A 143 -10.35 1.01 -7.34
C THR A 143 -11.37 1.57 -6.36
N ALA A 144 -11.54 2.87 -6.32
CA ALA A 144 -12.54 3.55 -5.50
C ALA A 144 -13.80 3.81 -6.33
N VAL A 145 -14.95 3.43 -5.81
CA VAL A 145 -16.25 3.47 -6.48
C VAL A 145 -17.19 4.38 -5.69
N LYS A 146 -17.84 5.33 -6.34
CA LYS A 146 -18.84 6.18 -5.72
C LYS A 146 -20.07 5.34 -5.35
N VAL A 147 -20.58 5.54 -4.14
CA VAL A 147 -21.86 4.98 -3.73
C VAL A 147 -22.97 5.76 -4.42
N PRO A 148 -23.91 5.10 -5.13
CA PRO A 148 -25.03 5.79 -5.76
C PRO A 148 -25.88 6.56 -4.75
N GLU A 149 -26.50 7.65 -5.20
CA GLU A 149 -27.41 8.43 -4.38
C GLU A 149 -28.57 7.58 -3.83
N GLY A 150 -28.89 7.75 -2.56
CA GLY A 150 -29.94 6.99 -1.87
C GLY A 150 -29.53 5.58 -1.43
N VAL A 151 -28.32 5.15 -1.71
CA VAL A 151 -27.77 3.84 -1.28
C VAL A 151 -26.90 4.01 -0.02
N ASP A 152 -27.08 3.11 0.94
CA ASP A 152 -26.25 3.04 2.14
C ASP A 152 -24.97 2.25 1.84
N GLY A 153 -23.82 2.94 1.75
CA GLY A 153 -22.52 2.34 1.47
C GLY A 153 -22.09 1.29 2.49
N GLY A 154 -22.47 1.46 3.76
CA GLY A 154 -22.20 0.47 4.81
C GLY A 154 -22.92 -0.86 4.57
N LYS A 155 -24.13 -0.82 4.03
CA LYS A 155 -24.88 -2.03 3.64
C LYS A 155 -24.22 -2.76 2.48
N ILE A 156 -23.61 -2.05 1.53
CA ILE A 156 -22.90 -2.67 0.41
C ILE A 156 -21.76 -3.56 0.94
N GLY A 157 -20.90 -3.02 1.79
CA GLY A 157 -19.80 -3.76 2.39
C GLY A 157 -20.27 -4.96 3.22
N LYS A 158 -21.34 -4.77 4.01
CA LYS A 158 -21.93 -5.87 4.80
C LYS A 158 -22.48 -6.99 3.92
N ILE A 159 -23.26 -6.67 2.89
CA ILE A 159 -23.83 -7.66 1.96
C ILE A 159 -22.71 -8.39 1.20
N ALA A 160 -21.70 -7.65 0.70
CA ALA A 160 -20.57 -8.23 0.01
C ALA A 160 -19.85 -9.27 0.87
N ARG A 161 -19.58 -8.95 2.13
CA ARG A 161 -18.94 -9.85 3.09
C ARG A 161 -19.82 -11.03 3.45
N ASP A 162 -21.04 -10.77 3.92
CA ASP A 162 -21.87 -11.80 4.57
C ASP A 162 -22.47 -12.77 3.53
N LYS A 163 -22.76 -12.31 2.32
CA LYS A 163 -23.40 -13.12 1.28
C LYS A 163 -22.42 -13.68 0.25
N TYR A 164 -21.32 -12.95 -0.03
CA TYR A 164 -20.41 -13.31 -1.11
C TYR A 164 -18.96 -13.55 -0.66
N GLY A 165 -18.65 -13.36 0.62
CA GLY A 165 -17.28 -13.49 1.15
C GLY A 165 -16.30 -12.44 0.62
N VAL A 166 -16.81 -11.32 0.08
CA VAL A 166 -15.99 -10.25 -0.51
C VAL A 166 -15.87 -9.10 0.49
N TRP A 167 -14.64 -8.73 0.81
CA TRP A 167 -14.35 -7.62 1.72
C TRP A 167 -14.12 -6.34 0.93
N LEU A 168 -14.90 -5.31 1.26
CA LEU A 168 -14.75 -3.95 0.72
C LEU A 168 -14.39 -3.01 1.86
N ALA A 169 -13.44 -2.10 1.63
CA ALA A 169 -13.15 -1.03 2.56
C ALA A 169 -14.07 0.17 2.26
N GLY A 170 -14.57 0.83 3.30
CA GLY A 170 -15.28 2.10 3.15
C GLY A 170 -14.33 3.29 3.07
N GLY A 171 -14.83 4.41 2.59
CA GLY A 171 -14.11 5.68 2.60
C GLY A 171 -13.88 6.21 4.01
N GLN A 172 -12.91 7.10 4.16
CA GLN A 172 -12.53 7.73 5.42
C GLN A 172 -12.74 9.26 5.39
N GLY A 173 -12.90 9.85 6.57
CA GLY A 173 -13.03 11.30 6.69
C GLY A 173 -14.25 11.85 5.95
N ALA A 174 -14.06 12.79 5.03
CA ALA A 174 -15.13 13.46 4.29
C ALA A 174 -15.89 12.54 3.31
N VAL A 175 -15.38 11.35 3.02
CA VAL A 175 -15.96 10.39 2.06
C VAL A 175 -16.55 9.16 2.74
N VAL A 176 -16.68 9.17 4.07
CA VAL A 176 -17.36 8.08 4.81
C VAL A 176 -18.77 7.86 4.27
N GLY A 177 -19.09 6.63 3.89
CA GLY A 177 -20.39 6.24 3.32
C GLY A 177 -20.64 6.74 1.89
N ARG A 178 -19.71 7.48 1.27
CA ARG A 178 -19.84 8.01 -0.08
C ARG A 178 -19.09 7.20 -1.13
N ASP A 179 -18.17 6.36 -0.71
CA ASP A 179 -17.41 5.48 -1.59
C ASP A 179 -17.11 4.14 -0.91
N VAL A 180 -16.82 3.15 -1.74
CA VAL A 180 -16.29 1.84 -1.35
C VAL A 180 -15.03 1.55 -2.14
N HIS A 181 -14.04 0.97 -1.49
CA HIS A 181 -12.75 0.67 -2.08
C HIS A 181 -12.59 -0.83 -2.34
N LEU A 182 -12.26 -1.16 -3.58
CA LEU A 182 -11.80 -2.49 -3.98
C LEU A 182 -10.27 -2.49 -3.95
N HIS A 183 -9.71 -3.14 -2.95
CA HIS A 183 -8.27 -3.39 -2.91
C HIS A 183 -7.97 -4.69 -3.63
N LEU A 184 -7.34 -4.60 -4.80
CA LEU A 184 -6.88 -5.74 -5.56
C LEU A 184 -5.45 -6.06 -5.12
N VAL A 185 -5.30 -6.99 -4.19
CA VAL A 185 -4.03 -7.64 -3.91
C VAL A 185 -4.12 -9.04 -4.52
N PRO A 186 -3.63 -9.24 -5.75
CA PRO A 186 -3.68 -10.54 -6.37
C PRO A 186 -2.66 -11.45 -5.69
N ALA A 187 -3.15 -12.36 -4.86
CA ALA A 187 -2.34 -13.46 -4.40
C ALA A 187 -2.03 -14.39 -5.59
N ARG A 188 -0.75 -14.74 -5.76
CA ARG A 188 -0.36 -15.80 -6.69
C ARG A 188 -0.95 -17.11 -6.18
N GLN A 189 -1.86 -17.71 -6.95
CA GLN A 189 -2.39 -19.04 -6.64
C GLN A 189 -1.26 -20.09 -6.75
N ARG A 190 -0.83 -20.63 -5.62
CA ARG A 190 -0.21 -21.95 -5.59
C ARG A 190 -1.30 -22.92 -5.20
N GLY A 191 -1.76 -23.73 -6.18
CA GLY A 191 -2.64 -24.88 -5.94
C GLY A 191 -3.97 -24.57 -5.24
N GLY A 192 -4.97 -24.19 -5.98
CA GLY A 192 -6.38 -24.51 -5.70
C GLY A 192 -7.10 -23.90 -4.50
N GLU A 193 -6.46 -23.14 -3.63
CA GLU A 193 -7.11 -22.50 -2.49
C GLU A 193 -7.10 -20.97 -2.60
N HIS A 194 -8.29 -20.37 -2.55
CA HIS A 194 -8.47 -18.92 -2.57
C HIS A 194 -8.13 -18.31 -1.22
N VAL A 195 -6.95 -17.70 -1.09
CA VAL A 195 -6.66 -16.79 0.03
C VAL A 195 -6.86 -15.37 -0.44
N ALA A 196 -8.03 -14.82 -0.20
CA ALA A 196 -8.27 -13.38 -0.30
C ALA A 196 -7.68 -12.72 0.94
N ALA A 197 -6.49 -12.14 0.83
CA ALA A 197 -5.92 -11.30 1.88
C ALA A 197 -6.64 -9.94 1.88
N ALA A 198 -7.68 -9.81 2.69
CA ALA A 198 -8.29 -8.54 3.02
C ALA A 198 -7.41 -7.83 4.05
N ALA A 199 -6.80 -6.71 3.68
CA ALA A 199 -6.21 -5.80 4.64
C ALA A 199 -7.33 -5.04 5.37
N GLY A 200 -7.88 -5.64 6.43
CA GLY A 200 -8.81 -4.99 7.35
C GLY A 200 -8.04 -4.04 8.27
N GLY A 201 -8.19 -2.74 8.09
CA GLY A 201 -7.90 -1.76 9.12
C GLY A 201 -9.01 -1.84 10.17
N GLY A 202 -8.79 -2.55 11.28
CA GLY A 202 -9.68 -2.54 12.43
C GLY A 202 -9.56 -1.20 13.16
N GLY A 203 -10.55 -0.34 13.01
CA GLY A 203 -10.88 0.71 13.95
C GLY A 203 -12.09 0.24 14.74
N GLU A 204 -11.91 -0.18 15.98
CA GLU A 204 -13.00 -0.41 16.92
C GLU A 204 -13.60 0.96 17.27
N ASP A 205 -14.80 1.19 16.80
CA ASP A 205 -15.63 2.31 17.23
C ASP A 205 -16.38 1.86 18.48
N GLU A 206 -15.82 2.17 19.65
CA GLU A 206 -16.54 2.00 20.90
C GLU A 206 -17.71 2.99 20.94
N GLY A 207 -18.88 2.43 20.71
CA GLY A 207 -20.15 3.12 20.91
C GLY A 207 -20.28 3.67 22.32
N LYS A 208 -20.33 4.99 22.45
CA LYS A 208 -20.89 5.63 23.63
C LYS A 208 -22.40 5.54 23.55
N GLY A 209 -22.96 4.61 24.34
CA GLY A 209 -24.34 4.75 24.80
C GLY A 209 -24.42 5.92 25.81
N ASP A 210 -25.38 6.75 25.60
CA ASP A 210 -26.39 7.30 26.50
C ASP A 210 -27.22 8.34 25.75
#